data_803ed1834e54a50a3ba9c622ef5f9282
#
_entry.id   803ed1834e54a50a3ba9c622ef5f9282
#
_cell.length_a   1.000
_cell.length_b   1.000
_cell.length_c   1.000
_cell.angle_alpha   90.00
_cell.angle_beta   90.00
_cell.angle_gamma   90.00
#
_symmetry.space_group_name_H-M   'P 1'
#
loop_
_entity.id
_entity.type
_entity.pdbx_description
1 polymer ?
#
loop_
_entity_poly.entity_id
_entity_poly.type
_entity_poly.pdbx_seq_one_letter_code
_entity_poly.pdbx_strand_id
1 'polypeptide(L)'
;MKKNVMKICCAVLAIAVIAALLIAVRGCHREEPIIPPTTAPATEATQTVHTEAETQPPTVPVGEVIPTVDKQSELAAARKKNPDTVAWLYIPGAEVDDPVMQAEDNGHYLWLGEDGEYSTWGCYYAHCENHFGGRDKLDTNTTIFGHSASNCDPNGPKFTKLYRYMDADYVKDHPYIYLSVTGKDLVFQITVLFITDIEFDYIVPNPTGSELTEFFRTVARKNWLNFDGVTFSEGDTVLTLSTCCRKYDTAKTGNQRLVVMAKLLPEGATAQPYTVSLAENPEMP
;
A
#
# COMPACT_ATOMS: atom_id res chain seq x y z
N MET A 1 9.45 -1.70 58.39
CA MET A 1 9.37 -0.56 57.44
C MET A 1 10.15 -0.80 56.13
N LYS A 2 11.42 -1.24 56.12
CA LYS A 2 12.22 -1.40 54.88
C LYS A 2 11.64 -2.40 53.83
N LYS A 3 11.00 -3.50 54.23
CA LYS A 3 10.40 -4.49 53.32
C LYS A 3 9.17 -3.99 52.53
N ASN A 4 8.40 -3.07 53.10
CA ASN A 4 7.21 -2.52 52.44
C ASN A 4 7.57 -1.40 51.44
N VAL A 5 8.61 -0.62 51.75
CA VAL A 5 9.11 0.40 50.79
C VAL A 5 9.68 -0.25 49.53
N MET A 6 10.41 -1.38 49.67
CA MET A 6 10.97 -2.11 48.53
C MET A 6 9.89 -2.73 47.65
N LYS A 7 8.78 -3.21 48.21
CA LYS A 7 7.64 -3.72 47.44
C LYS A 7 6.90 -2.61 46.66
N ILE A 8 6.78 -1.43 47.27
CA ILE A 8 6.15 -0.27 46.62
C ILE A 8 7.04 0.24 45.48
N CYS A 9 8.36 0.33 45.63
CA CYS A 9 9.29 0.72 44.60
C CYS A 9 9.28 -0.27 43.43
N CYS A 10 9.24 -1.59 43.64
CA CYS A 10 9.15 -2.59 42.60
C CYS A 10 7.82 -2.51 41.82
N ALA A 11 6.69 -2.25 42.52
CA ALA A 11 5.39 -2.09 41.89
C ALA A 11 5.30 -0.83 41.02
N VAL A 12 5.88 0.28 41.45
CA VAL A 12 5.93 1.53 40.69
C VAL A 12 6.83 1.39 39.46
N LEU A 13 7.98 0.68 39.59
CA LEU A 13 8.84 0.40 38.42
C LEU A 13 8.14 -0.51 37.38
N ALA A 14 7.42 -1.54 37.84
CA ALA A 14 6.68 -2.44 36.95
C ALA A 14 5.57 -1.70 36.19
N ILE A 15 4.84 -0.80 36.86
CA ILE A 15 3.81 0.02 36.22
C ILE A 15 4.41 1.01 35.21
N ALA A 16 5.58 1.59 35.52
CA ALA A 16 6.28 2.50 34.59
C ALA A 16 6.80 1.77 33.34
N VAL A 17 7.30 0.55 33.47
CA VAL A 17 7.75 -0.28 32.36
C VAL A 17 6.56 -0.72 31.49
N ILE A 18 5.44 -1.11 32.08
CA ILE A 18 4.22 -1.47 31.34
C ILE A 18 3.63 -0.24 30.63
N ALA A 19 3.64 0.93 31.26
CA ALA A 19 3.21 2.18 30.64
C ALA A 19 4.14 2.59 29.48
N ALA A 20 5.45 2.41 29.59
CA ALA A 20 6.41 2.66 28.51
C ALA A 20 6.25 1.68 27.35
N LEU A 21 6.00 0.39 27.61
CA LEU A 21 5.68 -0.61 26.58
C LEU A 21 4.36 -0.30 25.87
N LEU A 22 3.32 0.11 26.62
CA LEU A 22 2.03 0.50 26.02
C LEU A 22 2.12 1.79 25.18
N ILE A 23 3.05 2.69 25.51
CA ILE A 23 3.32 3.90 24.72
C ILE A 23 4.13 3.53 23.46
N ALA A 24 5.08 2.61 23.54
CA ALA A 24 5.86 2.16 22.39
C ALA A 24 5.00 1.37 21.38
N VAL A 25 4.06 0.53 21.85
CA VAL A 25 3.11 -0.20 20.98
C VAL A 25 2.08 0.74 20.34
N ARG A 26 1.76 1.87 20.97
CA ARG A 26 0.85 2.88 20.39
C ARG A 26 1.53 3.85 19.41
N GLY A 27 2.84 3.85 19.31
CA GLY A 27 3.59 4.83 18.52
C GLY A 27 3.35 4.75 17.01
N CYS A 28 3.11 3.55 16.48
CA CYS A 28 2.86 3.32 15.05
C CYS A 28 1.37 3.22 14.68
N HIS A 29 0.49 2.93 15.65
CA HIS A 29 -0.97 2.94 15.44
C HIS A 29 -1.59 4.33 15.60
N ARG A 30 -0.79 5.39 15.76
CA ARG A 30 -1.29 6.72 15.94
C ARG A 30 -1.49 7.40 14.59
N GLU A 31 -2.76 7.46 14.21
CA GLU A 31 -3.40 8.41 13.28
C GLU A 31 -2.60 8.73 12.01
N GLU A 32 -3.07 8.25 10.88
CA GLU A 32 -2.80 8.95 9.62
C GLU A 32 -3.08 10.44 9.86
N PRO A 33 -2.12 11.34 9.60
CA PRO A 33 -2.33 12.75 9.87
C PRO A 33 -3.53 13.25 9.09
N ILE A 34 -4.51 13.84 9.80
CA ILE A 34 -5.65 14.54 9.21
C ILE A 34 -5.08 15.65 8.35
N ILE A 35 -5.23 15.53 7.02
CA ILE A 35 -4.78 16.52 6.06
C ILE A 35 -5.65 17.77 6.26
N PRO A 36 -5.09 18.95 6.63
CA PRO A 36 -5.87 20.18 6.61
C PRO A 36 -6.34 20.46 5.18
N PRO A 37 -7.55 21.02 4.98
CA PRO A 37 -8.05 21.33 3.67
C PRO A 37 -7.13 22.37 3.00
N THR A 38 -6.33 21.92 2.04
CA THR A 38 -5.42 22.80 1.29
C THR A 38 -6.21 23.49 0.20
N THR A 39 -6.52 24.76 0.39
CA THR A 39 -6.77 25.70 -0.71
C THR A 39 -5.41 26.14 -1.25
N ALA A 40 -4.88 25.40 -2.22
CA ALA A 40 -3.72 25.86 -2.99
C ALA A 40 -4.18 26.71 -4.18
N PRO A 41 -3.54 27.85 -4.47
CA PRO A 41 -3.76 28.58 -5.71
C PRO A 41 -3.21 27.75 -6.88
N ALA A 42 -4.00 27.62 -7.93
CA ALA A 42 -3.57 27.01 -9.17
C ALA A 42 -2.45 27.84 -9.81
N THR A 43 -1.23 27.34 -9.76
CA THR A 43 -0.13 27.86 -10.58
C THR A 43 0.03 26.92 -11.76
N GLU A 44 -0.24 27.41 -12.95
CA GLU A 44 -0.02 26.71 -14.22
C GLU A 44 1.47 26.38 -14.36
N ALA A 45 1.82 25.11 -14.21
CA ALA A 45 3.12 24.60 -14.63
C ALA A 45 3.00 24.14 -16.08
N THR A 46 3.75 24.79 -16.96
CA THR A 46 3.92 24.43 -18.37
C THR A 46 4.50 23.04 -18.48
N GLN A 47 3.68 22.07 -18.86
CA GLN A 47 4.12 20.70 -19.15
C GLN A 47 4.77 20.65 -20.52
N THR A 48 6.05 20.31 -20.56
CA THR A 48 6.70 19.84 -21.78
C THR A 48 6.17 18.44 -22.09
N VAL A 49 5.39 18.34 -23.16
CA VAL A 49 4.87 17.07 -23.67
C VAL A 49 6.03 16.27 -24.26
N HIS A 50 6.54 15.29 -23.53
CA HIS A 50 7.29 14.19 -24.11
C HIS A 50 6.29 13.13 -24.61
N THR A 51 6.07 13.11 -25.91
CA THR A 51 5.33 12.03 -26.58
C THR A 51 6.29 10.87 -26.78
N GLU A 52 6.47 10.03 -25.77
CA GLU A 52 6.95 8.67 -25.97
C GLU A 52 5.72 7.79 -26.19
N ALA A 53 5.78 6.98 -27.25
CA ALA A 53 4.73 6.03 -27.58
C ALA A 53 4.59 5.04 -26.42
N GLU A 54 3.46 5.12 -25.72
CA GLU A 54 3.07 4.23 -24.62
C GLU A 54 2.96 2.80 -25.16
N THR A 55 4.05 2.03 -24.99
CA THR A 55 4.01 0.59 -25.21
C THR A 55 3.28 0.00 -24.02
N GLN A 56 1.98 -0.25 -24.15
CA GLN A 56 1.23 -1.04 -23.16
C GLN A 56 1.99 -2.35 -22.94
N PRO A 57 2.27 -2.73 -21.68
CA PRO A 57 2.82 -4.04 -21.41
C PRO A 57 1.85 -5.09 -21.97
N PRO A 58 2.33 -6.05 -22.78
CA PRO A 58 1.46 -7.05 -23.38
C PRO A 58 0.77 -7.84 -22.28
N THR A 59 -0.54 -8.04 -22.44
CA THR A 59 -1.30 -9.03 -21.64
C THR A 59 -0.58 -10.36 -21.77
N VAL A 60 -0.18 -10.97 -20.67
CA VAL A 60 0.51 -12.27 -20.71
C VAL A 60 -0.49 -13.33 -21.16
N PRO A 61 -0.25 -14.05 -22.27
CA PRO A 61 -1.17 -15.10 -22.73
C PRO A 61 -1.34 -16.20 -21.68
N VAL A 62 -2.55 -16.75 -21.60
CA VAL A 62 -2.86 -17.88 -20.71
C VAL A 62 -1.89 -19.03 -20.95
N GLY A 63 -1.30 -19.56 -19.88
CA GLY A 63 -0.32 -20.64 -19.87
C GLY A 63 1.12 -20.20 -20.05
N GLU A 64 1.39 -18.94 -20.39
CA GLU A 64 2.75 -18.40 -20.44
C GLU A 64 3.23 -17.97 -19.06
N VAL A 65 4.53 -18.06 -18.83
CA VAL A 65 5.16 -17.60 -17.58
C VAL A 65 5.01 -16.09 -17.47
N ILE A 66 4.48 -15.64 -16.34
CA ILE A 66 4.38 -14.21 -16.03
C ILE A 66 5.79 -13.68 -15.79
N PRO A 67 6.26 -12.71 -16.61
CA PRO A 67 7.62 -12.20 -16.48
C PRO A 67 7.80 -11.42 -15.18
N THR A 68 8.97 -11.51 -14.58
CA THR A 68 9.43 -10.56 -13.57
C THR A 68 9.98 -9.31 -14.27
N VAL A 69 9.97 -8.19 -13.58
CA VAL A 69 10.58 -6.93 -14.03
C VAL A 69 11.75 -6.63 -13.12
N ASP A 70 12.97 -6.66 -13.68
CA ASP A 70 14.20 -6.37 -12.94
C ASP A 70 14.34 -4.85 -12.75
N LYS A 71 14.29 -4.41 -11.48
CA LYS A 71 14.54 -3.02 -11.04
C LYS A 71 15.64 -2.93 -9.98
N GLN A 72 16.54 -3.93 -9.94
CA GLN A 72 17.60 -3.98 -8.93
C GLN A 72 18.61 -2.84 -9.10
N SER A 73 18.91 -2.44 -10.33
CA SER A 73 19.82 -1.31 -10.61
C SER A 73 19.24 0.03 -10.17
N GLU A 74 17.96 0.27 -10.46
CA GLU A 74 17.20 1.46 -10.05
C GLU A 74 17.07 1.52 -8.52
N LEU A 75 16.72 0.39 -7.88
CA LEU A 75 16.66 0.28 -6.43
C LEU A 75 18.02 0.58 -5.78
N ALA A 76 19.12 0.02 -6.32
CA ALA A 76 20.45 0.27 -5.81
C ALA A 76 20.87 1.74 -6.00
N ALA A 77 20.49 2.36 -7.12
CA ALA A 77 20.76 3.77 -7.39
C ALA A 77 19.96 4.70 -6.46
N ALA A 78 18.67 4.39 -6.20
CA ALA A 78 17.83 5.14 -5.29
C ALA A 78 18.37 5.07 -3.85
N ARG A 79 18.79 3.90 -3.38
CA ARG A 79 19.38 3.72 -2.04
C ARG A 79 20.70 4.50 -1.84
N LYS A 80 21.45 4.74 -2.90
CA LYS A 80 22.65 5.60 -2.81
C LYS A 80 22.30 7.06 -2.63
N LYS A 81 21.15 7.50 -3.15
CA LYS A 81 20.64 8.88 -3.00
C LYS A 81 19.98 9.07 -1.65
N ASN A 82 19.12 8.12 -1.27
CA ASN A 82 18.41 8.13 0.01
C ASN A 82 18.39 6.71 0.59
N PRO A 83 19.09 6.45 1.73
CA PRO A 83 19.19 5.14 2.36
C PRO A 83 17.84 4.60 2.88
N ASP A 84 16.84 5.47 3.05
CA ASP A 84 15.49 5.08 3.46
C ASP A 84 14.70 4.38 2.34
N THR A 85 15.28 4.22 1.15
CA THR A 85 14.68 3.45 0.05
C THR A 85 14.66 1.97 0.39
N VAL A 86 13.48 1.36 0.52
CA VAL A 86 13.31 -0.06 0.90
C VAL A 86 12.96 -0.96 -0.28
N ALA A 87 12.26 -0.43 -1.30
CA ALA A 87 11.82 -1.17 -2.47
C ALA A 87 11.75 -0.28 -3.71
N TRP A 88 11.49 -0.90 -4.87
CA TRP A 88 11.11 -0.22 -6.10
C TRP A 88 9.74 -0.76 -6.54
N LEU A 89 8.79 0.13 -6.76
CA LEU A 89 7.43 -0.20 -7.15
C LEU A 89 7.22 0.10 -8.64
N TYR A 90 6.79 -0.91 -9.39
CA TYR A 90 6.43 -0.75 -10.80
C TYR A 90 5.02 -1.24 -11.04
N ILE A 91 4.13 -0.36 -11.48
CA ILE A 91 2.72 -0.64 -11.79
C ILE A 91 2.42 -0.06 -13.15
N PRO A 92 2.54 -0.83 -14.25
CA PRO A 92 2.31 -0.32 -15.61
C PRO A 92 0.97 0.38 -15.76
N GLY A 93 -0.12 -0.25 -15.30
CA GLY A 93 -1.47 0.31 -15.38
C GLY A 93 -1.69 1.59 -14.58
N ALA A 94 -0.87 1.88 -13.55
CA ALA A 94 -0.93 3.13 -12.82
C ALA A 94 0.22 4.09 -13.19
N GLU A 95 1.02 3.77 -14.22
CA GLU A 95 2.19 4.55 -14.62
C GLU A 95 3.11 4.88 -13.44
N VAL A 96 3.32 3.91 -12.55
CA VAL A 96 4.23 4.01 -11.41
C VAL A 96 5.51 3.27 -11.77
N ASP A 97 6.64 3.92 -11.64
CA ASP A 97 7.99 3.35 -11.79
C ASP A 97 8.94 4.12 -10.88
N ASP A 98 8.78 3.94 -9.56
CA ASP A 98 9.35 4.81 -8.54
C ASP A 98 9.89 4.04 -7.33
N PRO A 99 10.85 4.61 -6.58
CA PRO A 99 11.28 4.06 -5.31
C PRO A 99 10.19 4.16 -4.23
N VAL A 100 10.25 3.23 -3.28
CA VAL A 100 9.43 3.23 -2.07
C VAL A 100 10.32 3.57 -0.89
N MET A 101 9.94 4.60 -0.16
CA MET A 101 10.62 5.08 1.03
C MET A 101 10.04 4.44 2.29
N GLN A 102 10.80 4.41 3.38
CA GLN A 102 10.28 4.02 4.70
C GLN A 102 11.00 4.79 5.80
N ALA A 103 10.27 5.21 6.82
CA ALA A 103 10.80 5.89 7.99
C ALA A 103 10.30 5.22 9.28
N GLU A 104 10.67 5.79 10.44
CA GLU A 104 10.26 5.28 11.76
C GLU A 104 8.76 5.49 12.04
N ASP A 105 8.10 6.38 11.30
CA ASP A 105 6.66 6.63 11.38
C ASP A 105 6.02 6.86 10.01
N ASN A 106 4.69 6.76 9.94
CA ASN A 106 3.92 6.91 8.70
C ASN A 106 3.69 8.38 8.27
N GLY A 107 4.14 9.35 9.05
CA GLY A 107 3.98 10.78 8.75
C GLY A 107 5.19 11.42 8.06
N HIS A 108 6.37 10.83 8.20
CA HIS A 108 7.64 11.42 7.75
C HIS A 108 7.63 11.71 6.23
N TYR A 109 7.31 10.72 5.41
CA TYR A 109 7.30 10.85 3.95
C TYR A 109 5.99 11.37 3.36
N LEU A 110 5.03 11.78 4.19
CA LEU A 110 3.75 12.29 3.71
C LEU A 110 3.90 13.52 2.81
N TRP A 111 4.88 14.39 3.13
CA TRP A 111 5.12 15.64 2.41
C TRP A 111 6.57 15.80 1.93
N LEU A 112 7.31 14.70 1.85
CA LEU A 112 8.68 14.67 1.35
C LEU A 112 8.76 13.84 0.08
N GLY A 113 9.59 14.29 -0.86
CA GLY A 113 9.99 13.52 -2.03
C GLY A 113 11.03 12.45 -1.69
N GLU A 114 11.43 11.69 -2.69
CA GLU A 114 12.46 10.65 -2.59
C GLU A 114 13.85 11.21 -2.21
N ASP A 115 14.05 12.51 -2.40
CA ASP A 115 15.26 13.27 -2.04
C ASP A 115 15.23 13.82 -0.60
N GLY A 116 14.12 13.64 0.12
CA GLY A 116 13.90 14.18 1.46
C GLY A 116 13.50 15.64 1.48
N GLU A 117 13.32 16.29 0.33
CA GLU A 117 12.88 17.67 0.23
C GLU A 117 11.33 17.75 0.18
N TYR A 118 10.79 18.94 0.52
CA TYR A 118 9.34 19.13 0.49
C TYR A 118 8.77 18.91 -0.90
N SER A 119 7.73 18.09 -0.96
CA SER A 119 6.98 17.79 -2.19
C SER A 119 5.48 17.82 -1.90
N THR A 120 4.71 18.59 -2.66
CA THR A 120 3.23 18.61 -2.56
C THR A 120 2.60 17.24 -2.82
N TRP A 121 3.25 16.43 -3.64
CA TRP A 121 2.79 15.07 -3.99
C TRP A 121 3.52 13.98 -3.21
N GLY A 122 4.44 14.33 -2.31
CA GLY A 122 5.22 13.38 -1.55
C GLY A 122 5.94 12.35 -2.43
N CYS A 123 6.21 11.20 -1.87
CA CYS A 123 6.68 10.00 -2.58
C CYS A 123 5.77 8.82 -2.27
N TYR A 124 6.10 7.62 -2.83
CA TYR A 124 5.53 6.37 -2.34
C TYR A 124 6.30 5.93 -1.10
N TYR A 125 5.59 5.57 -0.04
CA TYR A 125 6.23 5.15 1.20
C TYR A 125 5.51 3.96 1.83
N ALA A 126 6.29 3.10 2.47
CA ALA A 126 5.81 1.90 3.13
C ALA A 126 5.36 2.19 4.56
N HIS A 127 4.45 1.36 5.06
CA HIS A 127 4.09 1.36 6.48
C HIS A 127 5.33 1.12 7.34
N CYS A 128 5.49 1.90 8.41
CA CYS A 128 6.70 1.93 9.23
C CYS A 128 7.06 0.58 9.89
N GLU A 129 6.07 -0.28 10.12
CA GLU A 129 6.28 -1.62 10.71
C GLU A 129 6.51 -2.72 9.65
N ASN A 130 6.43 -2.42 8.35
CA ASN A 130 6.67 -3.42 7.33
C ASN A 130 8.15 -3.77 7.15
N HIS A 131 8.41 -5.02 6.75
CA HIS A 131 9.75 -5.56 6.52
C HIS A 131 10.00 -5.84 5.04
N PHE A 132 11.19 -5.49 4.53
CA PHE A 132 11.59 -5.62 3.14
C PHE A 132 12.86 -6.47 2.97
N GLY A 133 12.95 -7.58 3.68
CA GLY A 133 14.15 -8.45 3.70
C GLY A 133 14.26 -9.49 2.57
N GLY A 134 13.41 -9.43 1.56
CA GLY A 134 13.30 -10.40 0.46
C GLY A 134 11.97 -11.15 0.49
N ARG A 135 11.75 -12.07 -0.50
CA ARG A 135 10.46 -12.76 -0.70
C ARG A 135 9.90 -13.40 0.58
N ASP A 136 10.71 -14.20 1.25
CA ASP A 136 10.29 -14.99 2.42
C ASP A 136 10.32 -14.17 3.73
N LYS A 137 10.57 -12.88 3.63
CA LYS A 137 10.66 -11.95 4.76
C LYS A 137 9.74 -10.74 4.60
N LEU A 138 8.88 -10.77 3.62
CA LEU A 138 7.76 -9.85 3.57
C LEU A 138 6.75 -10.26 4.65
N ASP A 139 6.05 -9.26 5.19
CA ASP A 139 4.93 -9.48 6.09
C ASP A 139 3.76 -10.12 5.36
N THR A 140 2.78 -10.64 6.10
CA THR A 140 1.51 -11.12 5.55
C THR A 140 0.83 -10.04 4.72
N ASN A 141 0.94 -8.77 5.17
CA ASN A 141 0.41 -7.60 4.48
C ASN A 141 1.46 -6.47 4.46
N THR A 142 1.99 -6.19 3.27
CA THR A 142 2.90 -5.08 3.04
C THR A 142 2.13 -3.89 2.47
N THR A 143 2.09 -2.77 3.19
CA THR A 143 1.31 -1.60 2.79
C THR A 143 2.21 -0.50 2.23
N ILE A 144 1.85 0.03 1.06
CA ILE A 144 2.49 1.19 0.43
C ILE A 144 1.44 2.29 0.27
N PHE A 145 1.79 3.47 0.74
CA PHE A 145 0.98 4.69 0.65
C PHE A 145 1.44 5.58 -0.50
N GLY A 146 0.53 6.36 -1.04
CA GLY A 146 0.81 7.40 -2.00
C GLY A 146 -0.35 8.39 -2.08
N HIS A 147 -0.07 9.64 -2.43
CA HIS A 147 -1.09 10.68 -2.54
C HIS A 147 -2.06 10.46 -3.70
N SER A 148 -3.25 11.03 -3.59
CA SER A 148 -4.20 11.18 -4.69
C SER A 148 -4.71 12.61 -4.79
N ALA A 149 -5.05 13.04 -6.01
CA ALA A 149 -5.72 14.30 -6.25
C ALA A 149 -7.13 14.30 -5.65
N SER A 150 -7.55 15.44 -5.10
CA SER A 150 -8.85 15.57 -4.42
C SER A 150 -10.06 15.38 -5.34
N ASN A 151 -9.89 15.58 -6.67
CA ASN A 151 -10.91 15.37 -7.68
C ASN A 151 -11.08 13.90 -8.09
N CYS A 152 -10.22 12.99 -7.59
CA CYS A 152 -10.24 11.56 -7.92
C CYS A 152 -10.16 11.28 -9.44
N ASP A 153 -9.53 12.17 -10.23
CA ASP A 153 -9.35 11.98 -11.67
C ASP A 153 -8.32 10.87 -11.91
N PRO A 154 -8.67 9.77 -12.59
CA PRO A 154 -7.75 8.64 -12.83
C PRO A 154 -6.52 9.01 -13.68
N ASN A 155 -6.47 10.21 -14.27
CA ASN A 155 -5.30 10.76 -14.95
C ASN A 155 -4.45 11.68 -14.06
N GLY A 156 -4.82 11.80 -12.77
CA GLY A 156 -4.08 12.59 -11.79
C GLY A 156 -2.74 11.99 -11.40
N PRO A 157 -1.95 12.69 -10.56
CA PRO A 157 -0.64 12.25 -10.12
C PRO A 157 -0.69 11.10 -9.12
N LYS A 158 0.44 10.43 -8.96
CA LYS A 158 0.70 9.39 -7.95
C LYS A 158 -0.42 8.33 -7.95
N PHE A 159 -0.92 7.91 -6.78
CA PHE A 159 -1.96 6.89 -6.64
C PHE A 159 -3.37 7.35 -7.01
N THR A 160 -3.56 8.58 -7.54
CA THR A 160 -4.82 8.91 -8.19
C THR A 160 -5.11 7.96 -9.36
N LYS A 161 -4.08 7.45 -10.02
CA LYS A 161 -4.22 6.49 -11.13
C LYS A 161 -4.76 5.12 -10.70
N LEU A 162 -4.77 4.79 -9.41
CA LEU A 162 -5.43 3.58 -8.90
C LEU A 162 -6.95 3.60 -9.11
N TYR A 163 -7.55 4.76 -9.32
CA TYR A 163 -8.97 4.86 -9.69
C TYR A 163 -9.31 4.19 -11.03
N ARG A 164 -8.33 3.94 -11.91
CA ARG A 164 -8.51 3.17 -13.15
C ARG A 164 -8.94 1.72 -12.86
N TYR A 165 -8.46 1.15 -11.76
CA TYR A 165 -8.78 -0.22 -11.33
C TYR A 165 -10.21 -0.39 -10.78
N MET A 166 -10.99 0.68 -10.70
CA MET A 166 -12.43 0.60 -10.45
C MET A 166 -13.21 0.10 -11.68
N ASP A 167 -12.56 -0.06 -12.81
CA ASP A 167 -13.06 -0.68 -14.03
C ASP A 167 -12.54 -2.12 -14.11
N ALA A 168 -13.44 -3.10 -14.20
CA ALA A 168 -13.10 -4.52 -14.24
C ALA A 168 -12.33 -4.91 -15.51
N ASP A 169 -12.64 -4.31 -16.65
CA ASP A 169 -11.90 -4.55 -17.89
C ASP A 169 -10.48 -3.98 -17.79
N TYR A 170 -10.31 -2.84 -17.12
CA TYR A 170 -8.99 -2.29 -16.87
C TYR A 170 -8.13 -3.20 -15.96
N VAL A 171 -8.72 -3.76 -14.91
CA VAL A 171 -8.03 -4.76 -14.06
C VAL A 171 -7.61 -5.98 -14.85
N LYS A 172 -8.47 -6.46 -15.74
CA LYS A 172 -8.20 -7.61 -16.61
C LYS A 172 -7.01 -7.37 -17.53
N ASP A 173 -6.89 -6.17 -18.06
CA ASP A 173 -5.80 -5.78 -18.97
C ASP A 173 -4.50 -5.44 -18.22
N HIS A 174 -4.57 -5.05 -16.93
CA HIS A 174 -3.44 -4.61 -16.11
C HIS A 174 -3.39 -5.32 -14.76
N PRO A 175 -3.36 -6.67 -14.72
CA PRO A 175 -3.57 -7.42 -13.48
C PRO A 175 -2.37 -7.45 -12.54
N TYR A 176 -1.17 -7.02 -12.97
CA TYR A 176 0.07 -7.26 -12.23
C TYR A 176 0.69 -6.00 -11.67
N ILE A 177 1.24 -6.14 -10.45
CA ILE A 177 2.09 -5.19 -9.76
C ILE A 177 3.45 -5.86 -9.54
N TYR A 178 4.52 -5.11 -9.76
CA TYR A 178 5.89 -5.57 -9.57
C TYR A 178 6.55 -4.82 -8.44
N LEU A 179 7.23 -5.56 -7.55
CA LEU A 179 7.95 -4.98 -6.43
C LEU A 179 9.35 -5.58 -6.38
N SER A 180 10.37 -4.76 -6.60
CA SER A 180 11.75 -5.17 -6.39
C SER A 180 12.18 -4.84 -4.98
N VAL A 181 12.62 -5.86 -4.26
CA VAL A 181 13.28 -5.77 -2.95
C VAL A 181 14.71 -6.28 -3.07
N THR A 182 15.52 -6.19 -2.02
CA THR A 182 16.94 -6.58 -2.12
C THR A 182 17.10 -8.00 -2.68
N GLY A 183 17.68 -8.09 -3.89
CA GLY A 183 18.02 -9.34 -4.56
C GLY A 183 16.83 -10.17 -5.06
N LYS A 184 15.63 -9.61 -5.10
CA LYS A 184 14.41 -10.28 -5.59
C LYS A 184 13.48 -9.31 -6.30
N ASP A 185 12.95 -9.77 -7.43
CA ASP A 185 11.88 -9.12 -8.18
C ASP A 185 10.62 -9.95 -8.05
N LEU A 186 9.59 -9.35 -7.49
CA LEU A 186 8.36 -10.00 -7.06
C LEU A 186 7.21 -9.59 -7.97
N VAL A 187 6.30 -10.51 -8.24
CA VAL A 187 5.08 -10.27 -9.01
C VAL A 187 3.88 -10.51 -8.14
N PHE A 188 2.99 -9.55 -8.10
CA PHE A 188 1.71 -9.64 -7.41
C PHE A 188 0.57 -9.53 -8.41
N GLN A 189 -0.50 -10.29 -8.21
CA GLN A 189 -1.72 -10.20 -8.99
C GLN A 189 -2.79 -9.46 -8.20
N ILE A 190 -3.36 -8.41 -8.80
CA ILE A 190 -4.48 -7.66 -8.21
C ILE A 190 -5.68 -8.59 -8.08
N THR A 191 -6.27 -8.63 -6.89
CA THR A 191 -7.42 -9.51 -6.57
C THR A 191 -8.50 -8.79 -5.79
N VAL A 192 -8.19 -7.62 -5.22
CA VAL A 192 -9.10 -6.88 -4.36
C VAL A 192 -8.99 -5.40 -4.64
N LEU A 193 -10.11 -4.73 -4.69
CA LEU A 193 -10.23 -3.28 -4.65
C LEU A 193 -11.44 -2.94 -3.77
N PHE A 194 -11.26 -2.01 -2.85
CA PHE A 194 -12.36 -1.48 -2.05
C PHE A 194 -12.14 -0.02 -1.65
N ILE A 195 -13.21 0.62 -1.20
CA ILE A 195 -13.14 1.90 -0.52
C ILE A 195 -13.61 1.67 0.92
N THR A 196 -12.87 2.20 1.87
CA THR A 196 -13.16 2.08 3.31
C THR A 196 -12.86 3.39 4.01
N ASP A 197 -13.36 3.53 5.24
CA ASP A 197 -12.86 4.51 6.19
C ASP A 197 -11.64 3.97 6.96
N ILE A 198 -11.06 4.82 7.79
CA ILE A 198 -9.90 4.46 8.62
C ILE A 198 -10.25 3.60 9.85
N GLU A 199 -11.52 3.24 10.07
CA GLU A 199 -11.93 2.38 11.19
C GLU A 199 -11.58 0.91 10.93
N PHE A 200 -11.54 0.50 9.66
CA PHE A 200 -11.02 -0.80 9.29
C PHE A 200 -9.50 -0.75 9.21
N ASP A 201 -8.82 -1.46 10.13
CA ASP A 201 -7.35 -1.57 10.16
C ASP A 201 -6.84 -2.52 9.06
N TYR A 202 -6.89 -2.05 7.81
CA TYR A 202 -6.42 -2.81 6.63
C TYR A 202 -4.89 -2.76 6.46
N ILE A 203 -4.18 -2.00 7.30
CA ILE A 203 -2.72 -1.81 7.21
C ILE A 203 -1.94 -2.69 8.18
N VAL A 204 -2.61 -3.49 9.02
CA VAL A 204 -1.95 -4.39 9.98
C VAL A 204 -0.98 -5.33 9.25
N PRO A 205 0.33 -5.39 9.62
CA PRO A 205 1.32 -6.13 8.85
C PRO A 205 1.19 -7.64 8.95
N ASN A 206 1.00 -8.16 10.17
CA ASN A 206 1.01 -9.61 10.44
C ASN A 206 -0.15 -10.02 11.34
N PRO A 207 -1.40 -9.94 10.84
CA PRO A 207 -2.54 -10.49 11.58
C PRO A 207 -2.39 -12.01 11.72
N THR A 208 -2.80 -12.57 12.84
CA THR A 208 -2.64 -14.00 13.13
C THR A 208 -3.92 -14.64 13.65
N GLY A 209 -4.08 -15.95 13.46
CA GLY A 209 -5.19 -16.71 14.01
C GLY A 209 -6.57 -16.15 13.64
N SER A 210 -7.40 -15.83 14.64
CA SER A 210 -8.73 -15.27 14.41
C SER A 210 -8.71 -13.86 13.81
N GLU A 211 -7.67 -13.07 14.08
CA GLU A 211 -7.48 -11.73 13.51
C GLU A 211 -7.26 -11.83 12.00
N LEU A 212 -6.38 -12.73 11.53
CA LEU A 212 -6.16 -12.99 10.11
C LEU A 212 -7.45 -13.45 9.41
N THR A 213 -8.20 -14.35 10.05
CA THR A 213 -9.47 -14.84 9.51
C THR A 213 -10.49 -13.71 9.37
N GLU A 214 -10.60 -12.83 10.36
CA GLU A 214 -11.52 -11.68 10.32
C GLU A 214 -11.05 -10.62 9.33
N PHE A 215 -9.73 -10.39 9.23
CA PHE A 215 -9.13 -9.51 8.25
C PHE A 215 -9.54 -9.92 6.82
N PHE A 216 -9.28 -11.16 6.41
CA PHE A 216 -9.65 -11.63 5.07
C PHE A 216 -11.16 -11.70 4.84
N ARG A 217 -11.94 -11.99 5.89
CA ARG A 217 -13.42 -11.96 5.79
C ARG A 217 -13.92 -10.53 5.51
N THR A 218 -13.35 -9.54 6.20
CA THR A 218 -13.71 -8.12 6.01
C THR A 218 -13.28 -7.61 4.64
N VAL A 219 -12.06 -7.96 4.21
CA VAL A 219 -11.58 -7.67 2.85
C VAL A 219 -12.52 -8.25 1.79
N ALA A 220 -12.96 -9.51 1.95
CA ALA A 220 -13.87 -10.15 1.01
C ALA A 220 -15.24 -9.46 0.93
N ARG A 221 -15.80 -9.01 2.06
CA ARG A 221 -17.08 -8.26 2.07
C ARG A 221 -16.98 -6.90 1.41
N LYS A 222 -15.84 -6.22 1.60
CA LYS A 222 -15.60 -4.88 1.04
C LYS A 222 -15.18 -4.91 -0.42
N ASN A 223 -14.74 -6.06 -0.95
CA ASN A 223 -14.18 -6.15 -2.30
C ASN A 223 -15.21 -5.77 -3.37
N TRP A 224 -14.83 -4.86 -4.24
CA TRP A 224 -15.62 -4.41 -5.39
C TRP A 224 -15.39 -5.26 -6.64
N LEU A 225 -14.44 -6.19 -6.58
CA LEU A 225 -14.07 -7.05 -7.69
C LEU A 225 -14.40 -8.50 -7.38
N ASN A 226 -15.10 -9.16 -8.29
CA ASN A 226 -15.27 -10.61 -8.28
C ASN A 226 -14.22 -11.22 -9.19
N PHE A 227 -13.30 -11.99 -8.63
CA PHE A 227 -12.36 -12.82 -9.35
C PHE A 227 -12.78 -14.29 -9.20
N ASP A 228 -13.09 -14.96 -10.32
CA ASP A 228 -13.39 -16.38 -10.27
C ASP A 228 -12.14 -17.16 -9.88
N GLY A 229 -12.23 -17.85 -8.73
CA GLY A 229 -11.19 -18.76 -8.26
C GLY A 229 -10.01 -18.16 -7.51
N VAL A 230 -10.01 -16.84 -7.24
CA VAL A 230 -8.93 -16.21 -6.47
C VAL A 230 -9.45 -15.67 -5.14
N THR A 231 -8.99 -16.27 -4.05
CA THR A 231 -9.29 -15.84 -2.67
C THR A 231 -8.00 -15.73 -1.88
N PHE A 232 -8.01 -14.92 -0.83
CA PHE A 232 -6.93 -14.94 0.17
C PHE A 232 -7.12 -16.11 1.13
N SER A 233 -6.00 -16.71 1.52
CA SER A 233 -5.93 -17.81 2.48
C SER A 233 -4.77 -17.60 3.44
N GLU A 234 -4.77 -18.34 4.55
CA GLU A 234 -3.64 -18.40 5.46
C GLU A 234 -2.35 -18.80 4.72
N GLY A 235 -1.28 -18.06 4.92
CA GLY A 235 0.00 -18.25 4.23
C GLY A 235 0.18 -17.41 2.96
N ASP A 236 -0.85 -16.69 2.50
CA ASP A 236 -0.69 -15.73 1.41
C ASP A 236 0.04 -14.48 1.88
N THR A 237 0.86 -13.92 1.01
CA THR A 237 1.49 -12.61 1.17
C THR A 237 0.75 -11.60 0.28
N VAL A 238 0.37 -10.48 0.85
CA VAL A 238 -0.43 -9.45 0.21
C VAL A 238 0.34 -8.14 0.14
N LEU A 239 0.29 -7.50 -1.02
CA LEU A 239 0.69 -6.11 -1.21
C LEU A 239 -0.55 -5.23 -1.22
N THR A 240 -0.61 -4.27 -0.31
CA THR A 240 -1.68 -3.29 -0.17
C THR A 240 -1.21 -1.93 -0.64
N LEU A 241 -1.90 -1.35 -1.62
CA LEU A 241 -1.71 0.03 -2.06
C LEU A 241 -2.85 0.88 -1.51
N SER A 242 -2.52 1.96 -0.82
CA SER A 242 -3.50 2.82 -0.15
C SER A 242 -3.36 4.28 -0.55
N THR A 243 -4.48 4.91 -0.84
CA THR A 243 -4.53 6.35 -1.11
C THR A 243 -5.83 6.98 -0.60
N CYS A 244 -5.82 8.31 -0.42
CA CYS A 244 -7.03 9.03 -0.02
C CYS A 244 -8.14 8.89 -1.07
N CYS A 245 -9.38 8.66 -0.61
CA CYS A 245 -10.56 8.70 -1.44
C CYS A 245 -11.50 9.83 -0.98
N ARG A 246 -11.98 10.62 -1.94
CA ARG A 246 -12.98 11.66 -1.68
C ARG A 246 -14.27 11.47 -2.48
N LYS A 247 -14.31 10.41 -3.31
CA LYS A 247 -15.41 10.15 -4.24
C LYS A 247 -16.73 9.90 -3.52
N TYR A 248 -16.69 9.25 -2.36
CA TYR A 248 -17.87 8.89 -1.57
C TYR A 248 -17.90 9.57 -0.19
N ASP A 249 -16.94 10.45 0.10
CA ASP A 249 -16.83 11.18 1.36
C ASP A 249 -17.79 12.38 1.39
N THR A 250 -19.08 12.10 1.51
CA THR A 250 -20.15 13.11 1.55
C THR A 250 -20.03 14.01 2.76
N ALA A 251 -19.52 13.51 3.87
CA ALA A 251 -19.29 14.26 5.10
C ALA A 251 -18.00 15.10 5.07
N LYS A 252 -17.17 14.96 4.03
CA LYS A 252 -15.88 15.65 3.87
C LYS A 252 -14.93 15.44 5.05
N THR A 253 -14.93 14.26 5.62
CA THR A 253 -14.10 13.89 6.77
C THR A 253 -12.62 13.70 6.38
N GLY A 254 -12.34 13.38 5.11
CA GLY A 254 -11.02 13.00 4.64
C GLY A 254 -10.59 11.59 5.08
N ASN A 255 -11.49 10.82 5.69
CA ASN A 255 -11.18 9.53 6.31
C ASN A 255 -11.29 8.34 5.35
N GLN A 256 -11.78 8.54 4.12
CA GLN A 256 -11.92 7.44 3.19
C GLN A 256 -10.63 7.15 2.42
N ARG A 257 -10.41 5.88 2.16
CA ARG A 257 -9.27 5.35 1.41
C ARG A 257 -9.74 4.45 0.27
N LEU A 258 -9.11 4.63 -0.89
CA LEU A 258 -9.13 3.63 -1.95
C LEU A 258 -7.97 2.67 -1.70
N VAL A 259 -8.28 1.39 -1.63
CA VAL A 259 -7.33 0.31 -1.35
C VAL A 259 -7.35 -0.68 -2.51
N VAL A 260 -6.16 -1.01 -3.02
CA VAL A 260 -5.95 -2.09 -3.98
C VAL A 260 -5.06 -3.12 -3.31
N MET A 261 -5.50 -4.40 -3.29
CA MET A 261 -4.69 -5.48 -2.75
C MET A 261 -4.34 -6.49 -3.85
N ALA A 262 -3.10 -6.96 -3.80
CA ALA A 262 -2.58 -7.92 -4.75
C ALA A 262 -1.89 -9.07 -4.03
N LYS A 263 -2.10 -10.29 -4.52
CA LYS A 263 -1.54 -11.53 -3.98
C LYS A 263 -0.18 -11.82 -4.61
N LEU A 264 0.80 -12.16 -3.79
CA LEU A 264 2.12 -12.56 -4.26
C LEU A 264 2.03 -13.88 -5.03
N LEU A 265 2.50 -13.87 -6.27
CA LEU A 265 2.52 -15.06 -7.11
C LEU A 265 3.77 -15.93 -6.83
N PRO A 266 3.69 -17.26 -6.96
CA PRO A 266 4.87 -18.14 -6.94
C PRO A 266 5.91 -17.74 -7.98
N GLU A 267 7.19 -18.07 -7.74
CA GLU A 267 8.22 -17.90 -8.78
C GLU A 267 7.89 -18.80 -9.99
N GLY A 268 7.98 -18.23 -11.19
CA GLY A 268 7.64 -18.95 -12.41
C GLY A 268 6.15 -19.23 -12.60
N ALA A 269 5.29 -18.51 -11.89
CA ALA A 269 3.84 -18.61 -12.08
C ALA A 269 3.46 -18.37 -13.55
N THR A 270 2.51 -19.14 -14.05
CA THR A 270 1.94 -18.96 -15.39
C THR A 270 0.61 -18.23 -15.31
N ALA A 271 0.34 -17.42 -16.33
CA ALA A 271 -0.94 -16.71 -16.45
C ALA A 271 -2.09 -17.73 -16.53
N GLN A 272 -3.04 -17.59 -15.61
CA GLN A 272 -4.22 -18.45 -15.54
C GLN A 272 -5.41 -17.72 -16.18
N PRO A 273 -6.36 -18.44 -16.80
CA PRO A 273 -7.62 -17.83 -17.17
C PRO A 273 -8.31 -17.32 -15.91
N TYR A 274 -8.75 -16.09 -15.92
CA TYR A 274 -9.60 -15.53 -14.88
C TYR A 274 -10.66 -14.64 -15.48
N THR A 275 -11.81 -14.56 -14.81
CA THR A 275 -12.80 -13.55 -15.09
C THR A 275 -12.82 -12.55 -13.95
N VAL A 276 -12.98 -11.29 -14.28
CA VAL A 276 -13.17 -10.23 -13.31
C VAL A 276 -14.43 -9.46 -13.66
N SER A 277 -15.24 -9.19 -12.67
CA SER A 277 -16.44 -8.35 -12.78
C SER A 277 -16.60 -7.49 -11.53
N LEU A 278 -17.42 -6.46 -11.61
CA LEU A 278 -17.75 -5.68 -10.42
C LEU A 278 -18.72 -6.47 -9.53
N ALA A 279 -18.52 -6.43 -8.23
CA ALA A 279 -19.43 -6.98 -7.25
C ALA A 279 -20.76 -6.21 -7.28
N GLU A 280 -21.89 -6.93 -7.16
CA GLU A 280 -23.21 -6.30 -7.20
C GLU A 280 -23.48 -5.42 -5.98
N ASN A 281 -23.04 -5.82 -4.80
CA ASN A 281 -23.34 -5.15 -3.52
C ASN A 281 -22.10 -5.18 -2.59
N PRO A 282 -21.00 -4.48 -2.93
CA PRO A 282 -19.86 -4.40 -2.02
C PRO A 282 -20.22 -3.58 -0.77
N GLU A 283 -19.60 -3.92 0.36
CA GLU A 283 -19.76 -3.10 1.56
C GLU A 283 -19.14 -1.71 1.33
N MET A 284 -19.96 -0.68 1.48
CA MET A 284 -19.53 0.72 1.31
C MET A 284 -18.90 1.26 2.58
N PRO A 285 -18.05 2.34 2.48
CA PRO A 285 -17.47 3.01 3.65
C PRO A 285 -18.50 3.71 4.51
#